data_a490fa318963961cfc85edb3abd94ac5
#
_entry.id   a490fa318963961cfc85edb3abd94ac5
#
_cell.length_a   1.000
_cell.length_b   1.000
_cell.length_c   1.000
_cell.angle_alpha   90.00
_cell.angle_beta   90.00
_cell.angle_gamma   90.00
#
_symmetry.space_group_name_H-M   'P 1'
#
loop_
_entity.id
_entity.type
_entity.pdbx_description
1 polymer ?
#
loop_
_entity_poly.entity_id
_entity_poly.type
_entity_poly.pdbx_seq_one_letter_code
_entity_poly.pdbx_strand_id
1 'polypeptide(L)'
;MESGEMNTEILGVALQIVLLIVISYPLGKYIAKVYKGEKTWSDFMKPVERLIYKVAGVNPEEEMNWKQFLKALLILNAFWFVWGMVLLCTQLWLPLNPDGNANQTPDLAFNTCISFMVNCNLQHYSGESGLTYFTQLFVIMLFQFITAATGMAAMAGIMKGMAAKSTKTIGNFWKFLVLSCTRVLLPLSLIVGFILILQGTPMGFDGKLEVQTIEGQTQFVSQGPTAAIVPIKQLGTNGGGYFGCNSSHPLENPTYLIDIAECWSILIIPMSMVIALGFYIKRKKMAYSIYSVMLFAFLVGVCINVSQEMGGNPRIDEMGIAQDNGAMEGKEVRLGSAATALWSIVTTVTSNGSVNGMHDSTMPLSGMMEMLNMQINTWFGGVGVGFMNYYTFIIIAVFISGLMVGRTPEFLGKKVEAREMKIATIVALLHPLIILGGVALSCFLFAHYPEFVAGEGGWLNNPSFHGLSEQLYEYTSAAANNGSGFEGLGDNTYFWNYTTGWTLILGRFLPIVGQVAIAGLLAGKKYVPESAGTLKTDTVTFGVMTFAVIFIVAALSFFPAHALSTIAEHFSL
;
A
#
# COMPACT_ATOMS: atom_id res chain seq x y z
N MET A 1 -13.67 -4.86 35.38
CA MET A 1 -14.40 -5.17 34.12
C MET A 1 -15.78 -5.67 34.53
N GLU A 2 -16.77 -4.81 34.53
CA GLU A 2 -18.15 -5.23 34.65
C GLU A 2 -18.57 -5.96 33.38
N SER A 3 -18.79 -7.24 33.54
CA SER A 3 -19.17 -8.16 32.48
C SER A 3 -20.61 -7.97 32.06
N GLY A 4 -20.88 -7.25 31.00
CA GLY A 4 -22.21 -7.21 30.42
C GLY A 4 -22.47 -6.22 29.30
N GLU A 5 -21.76 -5.11 29.22
CA GLU A 5 -21.90 -4.17 28.11
C GLU A 5 -20.89 -4.51 27.01
N MET A 6 -21.40 -4.84 25.84
CA MET A 6 -20.56 -5.09 24.65
C MET A 6 -19.96 -3.75 24.23
N ASN A 7 -18.62 -3.65 24.25
CA ASN A 7 -17.93 -2.45 23.81
C ASN A 7 -18.28 -2.15 22.33
N THR A 8 -18.95 -1.01 22.09
CA THR A 8 -19.44 -0.63 20.76
C THR A 8 -18.33 -0.37 19.76
N GLU A 9 -17.14 0.04 20.20
CA GLU A 9 -15.98 0.25 19.36
C GLU A 9 -15.45 -1.08 18.82
N ILE A 10 -15.28 -2.09 19.67
CA ILE A 10 -14.87 -3.45 19.26
C ILE A 10 -15.91 -4.06 18.32
N LEU A 11 -17.20 -3.84 18.58
CA LEU A 11 -18.26 -4.29 17.68
C LEU A 11 -18.15 -3.62 16.30
N GLY A 12 -17.84 -2.32 16.25
CA GLY A 12 -17.61 -1.57 15.01
C GLY A 12 -16.45 -2.15 14.20
N VAL A 13 -15.33 -2.44 14.84
CA VAL A 13 -14.17 -3.10 14.24
C VAL A 13 -14.54 -4.46 13.66
N ALA A 14 -15.21 -5.31 14.44
CA ALA A 14 -15.62 -6.64 14.01
C ALA A 14 -16.59 -6.59 12.82
N LEU A 15 -17.57 -5.67 12.85
CA LEU A 15 -18.53 -5.49 11.75
C LEU A 15 -17.84 -5.07 10.43
N GLN A 16 -16.90 -4.14 10.49
CA GLN A 16 -16.14 -3.71 9.32
C GLN A 16 -15.38 -4.89 8.68
N ILE A 17 -14.72 -5.71 9.50
CA ILE A 17 -13.98 -6.90 9.03
C ILE A 17 -14.92 -7.92 8.39
N VAL A 18 -16.08 -8.19 9.00
CA VAL A 18 -17.07 -9.11 8.44
C VAL A 18 -17.59 -8.61 7.09
N LEU A 19 -17.91 -7.32 6.98
CA LEU A 19 -18.37 -6.72 5.72
C LEU A 19 -17.29 -6.80 4.63
N LEU A 20 -16.02 -6.59 4.96
CA LEU A 20 -14.91 -6.74 4.03
C LEU A 20 -14.83 -8.18 3.49
N ILE A 21 -14.87 -9.18 4.37
CA ILE A 21 -14.81 -10.59 3.99
C ILE A 21 -15.99 -10.94 3.06
N VAL A 22 -17.20 -10.55 3.42
CA VAL A 22 -18.41 -10.88 2.66
C VAL A 22 -18.40 -10.24 1.27
N ILE A 23 -18.01 -8.96 1.16
CA ILE A 23 -18.07 -8.23 -0.11
C ILE A 23 -16.86 -8.54 -1.01
N SER A 24 -15.71 -8.93 -0.44
CA SER A 24 -14.53 -9.32 -1.23
C SER A 24 -14.80 -10.49 -2.17
N TYR A 25 -15.70 -11.39 -1.82
CA TYR A 25 -16.03 -12.56 -2.64
C TYR A 25 -16.75 -12.20 -3.96
N PRO A 26 -17.89 -11.50 -3.98
CA PRO A 26 -18.55 -11.10 -5.23
C PRO A 26 -17.69 -10.15 -6.06
N LEU A 27 -16.96 -9.23 -5.44
CA LEU A 27 -16.07 -8.32 -6.16
C LEU A 27 -14.89 -9.08 -6.79
N GLY A 28 -14.29 -10.05 -6.10
CA GLY A 28 -13.23 -10.89 -6.66
C GLY A 28 -13.71 -11.73 -7.85
N LYS A 29 -14.92 -12.29 -7.77
CA LYS A 29 -15.55 -12.98 -8.90
C LYS A 29 -15.77 -12.05 -10.11
N TYR A 30 -16.19 -10.81 -9.85
CA TYR A 30 -16.36 -9.79 -10.88
C TYR A 30 -15.03 -9.42 -11.54
N ILE A 31 -13.98 -9.13 -10.76
CA ILE A 31 -12.65 -8.79 -11.28
C ILE A 31 -12.10 -9.93 -12.16
N ALA A 32 -12.26 -11.19 -11.73
CA ALA A 32 -11.83 -12.33 -12.54
C ALA A 32 -12.54 -12.39 -13.90
N LYS A 33 -13.86 -12.10 -13.95
CA LYS A 33 -14.62 -12.02 -15.20
C LYS A 33 -14.12 -10.91 -16.11
N VAL A 34 -13.85 -9.73 -15.55
CA VAL A 34 -13.28 -8.58 -16.29
C VAL A 34 -12.00 -8.98 -17.00
N TYR A 35 -11.03 -9.57 -16.28
CA TYR A 35 -9.74 -9.95 -16.87
C TYR A 35 -9.83 -11.13 -17.85
N LYS A 36 -10.83 -12.01 -17.70
CA LYS A 36 -11.10 -13.07 -18.69
C LYS A 36 -11.80 -12.56 -19.94
N GLY A 37 -12.29 -11.33 -19.94
CA GLY A 37 -13.10 -10.78 -21.03
C GLY A 37 -14.51 -11.34 -21.10
N GLU A 38 -15.01 -11.94 -20.01
CA GLU A 38 -16.40 -12.41 -19.90
C GLU A 38 -17.36 -11.22 -19.84
N LYS A 39 -18.62 -11.44 -20.25
CA LYS A 39 -19.66 -10.39 -20.20
C LYS A 39 -19.93 -9.95 -18.78
N THR A 40 -19.91 -8.64 -18.54
CA THR A 40 -20.16 -7.99 -17.25
C THR A 40 -21.07 -6.79 -17.40
N TRP A 41 -21.64 -6.31 -16.29
CA TRP A 41 -22.46 -5.09 -16.27
C TRP A 41 -21.68 -3.85 -16.77
N SER A 42 -20.35 -3.83 -16.60
CA SER A 42 -19.49 -2.73 -17.02
C SER A 42 -19.16 -2.70 -18.53
N ASP A 43 -19.75 -3.57 -19.32
CA ASP A 43 -19.53 -3.62 -20.77
C ASP A 43 -19.94 -2.34 -21.51
N PHE A 44 -20.73 -1.47 -20.88
CA PHE A 44 -21.02 -0.13 -21.39
C PHE A 44 -19.77 0.77 -21.51
N MET A 45 -18.68 0.44 -20.84
CA MET A 45 -17.39 1.15 -20.95
C MET A 45 -16.60 0.80 -22.21
N LYS A 46 -16.98 -0.25 -22.96
CA LYS A 46 -16.27 -0.68 -24.20
C LYS A 46 -16.02 0.43 -25.22
N PRO A 47 -16.96 1.36 -25.48
CA PRO A 47 -16.68 2.46 -26.40
C PRO A 47 -15.54 3.38 -25.93
N VAL A 48 -15.49 3.68 -24.62
CA VAL A 48 -14.44 4.49 -24.01
C VAL A 48 -13.09 3.76 -24.09
N GLU A 49 -13.06 2.48 -23.76
CA GLU A 49 -11.87 1.63 -23.87
C GLU A 49 -11.31 1.60 -25.29
N ARG A 50 -12.18 1.42 -26.30
CA ARG A 50 -11.78 1.46 -27.72
C ARG A 50 -11.19 2.80 -28.13
N LEU A 51 -11.76 3.91 -27.63
CA LEU A 51 -11.23 5.25 -27.87
C LEU A 51 -9.83 5.40 -27.27
N ILE A 52 -9.64 4.95 -26.03
CA ILE A 52 -8.33 4.98 -25.35
C ILE A 52 -7.30 4.17 -26.16
N TYR A 53 -7.60 2.93 -26.57
CA TYR A 53 -6.68 2.12 -27.36
C TYR A 53 -6.36 2.77 -28.71
N LYS A 54 -7.35 3.38 -29.36
CA LYS A 54 -7.16 4.07 -30.65
C LYS A 54 -6.23 5.28 -30.49
N VAL A 55 -6.46 6.10 -29.46
CA VAL A 55 -5.63 7.30 -29.20
C VAL A 55 -4.20 6.91 -28.80
N ALA A 56 -4.05 5.86 -27.99
CA ALA A 56 -2.75 5.35 -27.56
C ALA A 56 -2.02 4.54 -28.65
N GLY A 57 -2.66 4.22 -29.78
CA GLY A 57 -2.07 3.40 -30.84
C GLY A 57 -1.78 1.96 -30.41
N VAL A 58 -2.55 1.42 -29.46
CA VAL A 58 -2.34 0.09 -28.87
C VAL A 58 -3.36 -0.90 -29.42
N ASN A 59 -2.89 -2.10 -29.79
CA ASN A 59 -3.76 -3.24 -30.10
C ASN A 59 -4.00 -4.09 -28.83
N PRO A 60 -5.18 -4.07 -28.21
CA PRO A 60 -5.47 -4.79 -26.98
C PRO A 60 -5.52 -6.32 -27.15
N GLU A 61 -5.60 -6.84 -28.35
CA GLU A 61 -5.63 -8.28 -28.63
C GLU A 61 -4.23 -8.87 -28.91
N GLU A 62 -3.20 -8.03 -28.99
CA GLU A 62 -1.83 -8.48 -29.15
C GLU A 62 -1.31 -9.11 -27.85
N GLU A 63 -0.91 -10.38 -27.92
CA GLU A 63 -0.35 -11.10 -26.77
C GLU A 63 1.13 -10.77 -26.60
N MET A 64 1.51 -10.36 -25.39
CA MET A 64 2.87 -9.99 -25.03
C MET A 64 3.59 -11.12 -24.28
N ASN A 65 4.85 -11.36 -24.59
CA ASN A 65 5.73 -12.12 -23.70
C ASN A 65 6.11 -11.26 -22.48
N TRP A 66 6.66 -11.88 -21.43
CA TRP A 66 6.98 -11.19 -20.20
C TRP A 66 7.93 -9.99 -20.36
N LYS A 67 8.85 -10.04 -21.33
CA LYS A 67 9.79 -8.92 -21.61
C LYS A 67 9.06 -7.74 -22.27
N GLN A 68 8.18 -8.01 -23.23
CA GLN A 68 7.35 -6.98 -23.86
C GLN A 68 6.39 -6.35 -22.85
N PHE A 69 5.81 -7.17 -22.00
CA PHE A 69 4.93 -6.73 -20.91
C PHE A 69 5.64 -5.78 -19.94
N LEU A 70 6.82 -6.16 -19.46
CA LEU A 70 7.67 -5.32 -18.60
C LEU A 70 8.15 -4.06 -19.32
N LYS A 71 8.53 -4.15 -20.59
CA LYS A 71 8.92 -2.98 -21.38
C LYS A 71 7.78 -1.97 -21.46
N ALA A 72 6.55 -2.42 -21.71
CA ALA A 72 5.37 -1.55 -21.74
C ALA A 72 5.12 -0.87 -20.39
N LEU A 73 5.19 -1.62 -19.29
CA LEU A 73 5.07 -1.12 -17.91
C LEU A 73 6.13 -0.05 -17.61
N LEU A 74 7.39 -0.32 -17.92
CA LEU A 74 8.48 0.62 -17.62
C LEU A 74 8.43 1.88 -18.48
N ILE A 75 8.05 1.79 -19.77
CA ILE A 75 7.87 2.94 -20.66
C ILE A 75 6.75 3.85 -20.14
N LEU A 76 5.62 3.27 -19.71
CA LEU A 76 4.52 4.03 -19.14
C LEU A 76 4.98 4.83 -17.91
N ASN A 77 5.69 4.18 -16.99
CA ASN A 77 6.17 4.84 -15.79
C ASN A 77 7.25 5.91 -16.08
N ALA A 78 8.14 5.67 -17.05
CA ALA A 78 9.11 6.68 -17.48
C ALA A 78 8.43 7.92 -18.09
N PHE A 79 7.35 7.74 -18.85
CA PHE A 79 6.55 8.85 -19.38
C PHE A 79 5.92 9.66 -18.23
N TRP A 80 5.30 9.00 -17.25
CA TRP A 80 4.68 9.68 -16.11
C TRP A 80 5.70 10.35 -15.19
N PHE A 81 6.90 9.81 -15.08
CA PHE A 81 7.98 10.49 -14.36
C PHE A 81 8.28 11.86 -14.97
N VAL A 82 8.49 11.93 -16.29
CA VAL A 82 8.73 13.20 -16.99
C VAL A 82 7.55 14.15 -16.84
N TRP A 83 6.32 13.63 -17.00
CA TRP A 83 5.09 14.40 -16.84
C TRP A 83 4.98 15.03 -15.44
N GLY A 84 5.15 14.23 -14.39
CA GLY A 84 5.06 14.68 -13.00
C GLY A 84 6.14 15.71 -12.66
N MET A 85 7.40 15.46 -13.03
CA MET A 85 8.51 16.39 -12.80
C MET A 85 8.26 17.75 -13.44
N VAL A 86 7.82 17.77 -14.70
CA VAL A 86 7.53 19.03 -15.40
C VAL A 86 6.44 19.81 -14.69
N LEU A 87 5.32 19.16 -14.34
CA LEU A 87 4.18 19.84 -13.74
C LEU A 87 4.48 20.34 -12.31
N LEU A 88 5.14 19.52 -11.49
CA LEU A 88 5.47 19.90 -10.10
C LEU A 88 6.49 21.05 -10.03
N CYS A 89 7.50 21.04 -10.91
CA CYS A 89 8.48 22.12 -10.98
C CYS A 89 7.96 23.42 -11.65
N THR A 90 6.79 23.38 -12.28
CA THR A 90 6.23 24.53 -13.02
C THR A 90 4.82 24.93 -12.57
N GLN A 91 4.33 24.37 -11.49
CA GLN A 91 2.93 24.51 -11.05
C GLN A 91 2.49 25.95 -10.77
N LEU A 92 3.40 26.82 -10.36
CA LEU A 92 3.10 28.24 -10.12
C LEU A 92 2.49 28.92 -11.35
N TRP A 93 2.91 28.53 -12.55
CA TRP A 93 2.47 29.14 -13.81
C TRP A 93 1.28 28.41 -14.46
N LEU A 94 0.81 27.32 -13.85
CA LEU A 94 -0.31 26.54 -14.35
C LEU A 94 -1.66 27.11 -13.86
N PRO A 95 -2.77 26.85 -14.56
CA PRO A 95 -4.10 27.26 -14.10
C PRO A 95 -4.49 26.56 -12.79
N LEU A 96 -5.61 26.96 -12.20
CA LEU A 96 -6.15 26.41 -10.96
C LEU A 96 -5.19 26.54 -9.76
N ASN A 97 -4.58 27.71 -9.63
CA ASN A 97 -3.74 28.07 -8.49
C ASN A 97 -4.27 29.36 -7.81
N PRO A 98 -5.46 29.31 -7.20
CA PRO A 98 -6.05 30.51 -6.58
C PRO A 98 -5.26 31.00 -5.36
N ASP A 99 -4.56 30.09 -4.68
CA ASP A 99 -3.81 30.38 -3.45
C ASP A 99 -2.35 30.84 -3.71
N GLY A 100 -1.89 30.85 -4.97
CA GLY A 100 -0.54 31.27 -5.33
C GLY A 100 0.55 30.30 -4.83
N ASN A 101 0.26 29.01 -4.72
CA ASN A 101 1.22 28.00 -4.28
C ASN A 101 2.44 27.95 -5.21
N ALA A 102 3.64 27.91 -4.62
CA ALA A 102 4.91 27.97 -5.33
C ALA A 102 5.24 26.65 -6.07
N ASN A 103 6.24 26.68 -6.94
CA ASN A 103 6.83 25.48 -7.52
C ASN A 103 7.46 24.62 -6.43
N GLN A 104 7.38 23.30 -6.58
CA GLN A 104 8.22 22.41 -5.75
C GLN A 104 9.70 22.54 -6.14
N THR A 105 10.58 22.40 -5.16
CA THR A 105 12.01 22.27 -5.40
C THR A 105 12.30 20.96 -6.16
N PRO A 106 13.35 20.90 -6.99
CA PRO A 106 13.62 19.70 -7.81
C PRO A 106 13.78 18.41 -7.02
N ASP A 107 14.34 18.46 -5.81
CA ASP A 107 14.49 17.32 -4.92
C ASP A 107 13.15 16.84 -4.35
N LEU A 108 12.32 17.77 -3.86
CA LEU A 108 10.97 17.47 -3.40
C LEU A 108 10.09 16.98 -4.56
N ALA A 109 10.17 17.62 -5.72
CA ALA A 109 9.45 17.18 -6.92
C ALA A 109 9.86 15.77 -7.36
N PHE A 110 11.17 15.44 -7.26
CA PHE A 110 11.68 14.09 -7.52
C PHE A 110 11.05 13.08 -6.56
N ASN A 111 11.10 13.34 -5.25
CA ASN A 111 10.49 12.44 -4.25
C ASN A 111 8.99 12.30 -4.49
N THR A 112 8.26 13.40 -4.61
CA THR A 112 6.82 13.42 -4.86
C THR A 112 6.46 12.63 -6.12
N CYS A 113 7.13 12.90 -7.22
CA CYS A 113 6.85 12.24 -8.50
C CYS A 113 7.10 10.73 -8.42
N ILE A 114 8.24 10.31 -7.87
CA ILE A 114 8.57 8.90 -7.70
C ILE A 114 7.57 8.22 -6.75
N SER A 115 7.28 8.85 -5.63
CA SER A 115 6.39 8.30 -4.61
C SER A 115 4.99 8.02 -5.19
N PHE A 116 4.42 8.96 -5.93
CA PHE A 116 3.13 8.75 -6.59
C PHE A 116 3.22 7.79 -7.77
N MET A 117 4.33 7.75 -8.50
CA MET A 117 4.55 6.83 -9.62
C MET A 117 4.68 5.36 -9.17
N VAL A 118 5.20 5.10 -7.97
CA VAL A 118 5.34 3.74 -7.44
C VAL A 118 4.14 3.28 -6.58
N ASN A 119 3.06 4.06 -6.53
CA ASN A 119 1.87 3.77 -5.73
C ASN A 119 2.14 3.72 -4.22
N CYS A 120 3.02 4.60 -3.74
CA CYS A 120 3.36 4.76 -2.33
C CYS A 120 2.65 5.95 -1.71
N ASN A 121 2.82 7.11 -2.34
CA ASN A 121 2.31 8.42 -1.93
C ASN A 121 2.90 8.94 -0.61
N LEU A 122 4.14 8.60 -0.29
CA LEU A 122 4.92 9.25 0.75
C LEU A 122 5.01 10.75 0.44
N GLN A 123 4.62 11.60 1.37
CA GLN A 123 4.48 13.04 1.17
C GLN A 123 5.37 13.81 2.14
N HIS A 124 6.48 14.36 1.65
CA HIS A 124 7.36 15.27 2.40
C HIS A 124 6.87 16.72 2.32
N TYR A 125 5.56 16.92 2.16
CA TYR A 125 4.90 18.22 2.01
C TYR A 125 3.43 18.11 2.44
N SER A 126 2.83 19.25 2.78
CA SER A 126 1.38 19.37 2.98
C SER A 126 0.70 19.76 1.66
N GLY A 127 -0.25 18.94 1.19
CA GLY A 127 -0.82 19.11 -0.14
C GLY A 127 -1.60 20.42 -0.32
N GLU A 128 -2.31 20.86 0.73
CA GLU A 128 -3.10 22.11 0.73
C GLU A 128 -2.27 23.39 0.60
N SER A 129 -0.98 23.31 0.90
CA SER A 129 -0.05 24.46 0.78
C SER A 129 1.07 24.23 -0.23
N GLY A 130 1.43 22.98 -0.51
CA GLY A 130 2.54 22.62 -1.38
C GLY A 130 2.15 22.33 -2.83
N LEU A 131 0.86 22.15 -3.14
CA LEU A 131 0.38 21.82 -4.47
C LEU A 131 -0.76 22.73 -4.93
N THR A 132 -0.80 22.99 -6.24
CA THR A 132 -1.94 23.67 -6.88
C THR A 132 -3.06 22.65 -7.15
N TYR A 133 -4.30 23.11 -7.33
CA TYR A 133 -5.41 22.21 -7.71
C TYR A 133 -5.15 21.50 -9.03
N PHE A 134 -4.42 22.15 -9.94
CA PHE A 134 -4.02 21.54 -11.20
C PHE A 134 -3.12 20.32 -10.97
N THR A 135 -2.07 20.45 -10.17
CA THR A 135 -1.17 19.33 -9.86
C THR A 135 -1.84 18.26 -9.00
N GLN A 136 -2.73 18.65 -8.09
CA GLN A 136 -3.55 17.72 -7.32
C GLN A 136 -4.39 16.81 -8.23
N LEU A 137 -4.96 17.33 -9.31
CA LEU A 137 -5.78 16.53 -10.24
C LEU A 137 -4.94 15.80 -11.29
N PHE A 138 -3.97 16.49 -11.95
CA PHE A 138 -3.27 15.99 -13.13
C PHE A 138 -1.93 15.29 -12.81
N VAL A 139 -1.46 15.35 -11.58
CA VAL A 139 -0.35 14.52 -11.09
C VAL A 139 -0.88 13.57 -10.02
N ILE A 140 -1.34 14.07 -8.87
CA ILE A 140 -1.67 13.26 -7.71
C ILE A 140 -2.80 12.26 -8.03
N MET A 141 -4.00 12.76 -8.32
CA MET A 141 -5.16 11.90 -8.61
C MET A 141 -4.93 11.00 -9.83
N LEU A 142 -4.38 11.56 -10.91
CA LEU A 142 -4.14 10.80 -12.15
C LEU A 142 -3.16 9.65 -11.91
N PHE A 143 -2.07 9.89 -11.18
CA PHE A 143 -1.10 8.85 -10.86
C PHE A 143 -1.71 7.78 -9.96
N GLN A 144 -2.55 8.15 -9.00
CA GLN A 144 -3.25 7.19 -8.15
C GLN A 144 -4.08 6.19 -8.97
N PHE A 145 -4.79 6.62 -10.00
CA PHE A 145 -5.50 5.71 -10.91
C PHE A 145 -4.53 4.82 -11.71
N ILE A 146 -3.52 5.41 -12.33
CA ILE A 146 -2.63 4.71 -13.26
C ILE A 146 -1.74 3.71 -12.52
N THR A 147 -1.20 4.08 -11.36
CA THR A 147 -0.26 3.24 -10.63
C THR A 147 -0.94 2.10 -9.90
N ALA A 148 -2.14 2.32 -9.37
CA ALA A 148 -3.00 1.25 -8.88
C ALA A 148 -3.34 0.26 -10.00
N ALA A 149 -3.78 0.76 -11.15
CA ALA A 149 -4.06 -0.08 -12.32
C ALA A 149 -2.82 -0.80 -12.85
N THR A 150 -1.63 -0.22 -12.72
CA THR A 150 -0.34 -0.86 -13.06
C THR A 150 -0.09 -2.10 -12.20
N GLY A 151 -0.29 -1.99 -10.88
CA GLY A 151 -0.18 -3.13 -9.96
C GLY A 151 -1.21 -4.23 -10.26
N MET A 152 -2.46 -3.84 -10.52
CA MET A 152 -3.53 -4.77 -10.91
C MET A 152 -3.23 -5.46 -12.24
N ALA A 153 -2.72 -4.72 -13.23
CA ALA A 153 -2.34 -5.25 -14.54
C ALA A 153 -1.17 -6.24 -14.45
N ALA A 154 -0.16 -5.94 -13.63
CA ALA A 154 0.95 -6.85 -13.37
C ALA A 154 0.47 -8.16 -12.76
N MET A 155 -0.40 -8.10 -11.74
CA MET A 155 -1.01 -9.30 -11.16
C MET A 155 -1.86 -10.07 -12.18
N ALA A 156 -2.64 -9.39 -13.03
CA ALA A 156 -3.42 -10.04 -14.08
C ALA A 156 -2.52 -10.81 -15.07
N GLY A 157 -1.37 -10.24 -15.44
CA GLY A 157 -0.34 -10.91 -16.23
C GLY A 157 0.21 -12.16 -15.55
N ILE A 158 0.50 -12.08 -14.25
CA ILE A 158 0.94 -13.24 -13.44
C ILE A 158 -0.16 -14.30 -13.37
N MET A 159 -1.40 -13.92 -13.09
CA MET A 159 -2.54 -14.85 -13.09
C MET A 159 -2.67 -15.59 -14.42
N LYS A 160 -2.49 -14.88 -15.54
CA LYS A 160 -2.51 -15.49 -16.88
C LYS A 160 -1.34 -16.44 -17.08
N GLY A 161 -0.15 -16.06 -16.62
CA GLY A 161 1.04 -16.93 -16.65
C GLY A 161 0.86 -18.19 -15.81
N MET A 162 0.26 -18.08 -14.64
CA MET A 162 -0.06 -19.23 -13.75
C MET A 162 -1.11 -20.16 -14.37
N ALA A 163 -2.12 -19.61 -15.05
CA ALA A 163 -3.16 -20.39 -15.72
C ALA A 163 -2.66 -21.09 -17.00
N ALA A 164 -1.53 -20.67 -17.56
CA ALA A 164 -1.00 -21.17 -18.81
C ALA A 164 -0.48 -22.61 -18.70
N LYS A 165 -0.79 -23.46 -19.67
CA LYS A 165 -0.26 -24.83 -19.72
C LYS A 165 1.10 -24.92 -20.38
N SER A 166 1.34 -24.17 -21.45
CA SER A 166 2.63 -24.05 -22.13
C SER A 166 2.53 -22.90 -23.15
N THR A 167 2.61 -21.66 -22.70
CA THR A 167 2.58 -20.48 -23.57
C THR A 167 3.75 -19.56 -23.25
N LYS A 168 4.20 -18.81 -24.25
CA LYS A 168 5.27 -17.81 -24.09
C LYS A 168 4.72 -16.43 -23.72
N THR A 169 3.40 -16.26 -23.65
CA THR A 169 2.72 -14.98 -23.45
C THR A 169 1.99 -14.95 -22.12
N ILE A 170 1.90 -13.75 -21.54
CA ILE A 170 1.24 -13.48 -20.25
C ILE A 170 0.13 -12.42 -20.37
N GLY A 171 -0.38 -12.19 -21.57
CA GLY A 171 -1.42 -11.20 -21.85
C GLY A 171 -0.89 -9.89 -22.39
N ASN A 172 -1.76 -8.88 -22.37
CA ASN A 172 -1.43 -7.53 -22.83
C ASN A 172 -1.50 -6.56 -21.66
N PHE A 173 -0.39 -5.89 -21.36
CA PHE A 173 -0.30 -4.94 -20.25
C PHE A 173 -1.30 -3.79 -20.38
N TRP A 174 -1.41 -3.19 -21.56
CA TRP A 174 -2.27 -2.05 -21.82
C TRP A 174 -3.75 -2.40 -21.65
N LYS A 175 -4.13 -3.60 -22.13
CA LYS A 175 -5.50 -4.11 -21.94
C LYS A 175 -5.83 -4.25 -20.46
N PHE A 176 -4.97 -4.88 -19.69
CA PHE A 176 -5.20 -5.05 -18.25
C PHE A 176 -5.21 -3.71 -17.51
N LEU A 177 -4.32 -2.78 -17.88
CA LEU A 177 -4.28 -1.43 -17.32
C LEU A 177 -5.62 -0.69 -17.53
N VAL A 178 -6.08 -0.62 -18.77
CA VAL A 178 -7.32 0.08 -19.12
C VAL A 178 -8.53 -0.56 -18.45
N LEU A 179 -8.63 -1.90 -18.46
CA LEU A 179 -9.71 -2.60 -17.79
C LEU A 179 -9.73 -2.35 -16.27
N SER A 180 -8.57 -2.30 -15.63
CA SER A 180 -8.45 -1.98 -14.20
C SER A 180 -8.96 -0.57 -13.89
N CYS A 181 -8.54 0.42 -14.70
CA CYS A 181 -9.00 1.80 -14.53
C CYS A 181 -10.51 1.94 -14.77
N THR A 182 -11.00 1.47 -15.94
CA THR A 182 -12.35 1.80 -16.40
C THR A 182 -13.43 0.95 -15.76
N ARG A 183 -13.13 -0.30 -15.40
CA ARG A 183 -14.14 -1.25 -14.91
C ARG A 183 -14.10 -1.53 -13.43
N VAL A 184 -12.97 -1.24 -12.75
CA VAL A 184 -12.83 -1.50 -11.32
C VAL A 184 -12.63 -0.20 -10.55
N LEU A 185 -11.55 0.53 -10.80
CA LEU A 185 -11.18 1.70 -10.00
C LEU A 185 -12.17 2.87 -10.18
N LEU A 186 -12.47 3.25 -11.42
CA LEU A 186 -13.32 4.40 -11.69
C LEU A 186 -14.75 4.25 -11.15
N PRO A 187 -15.49 3.14 -11.40
CA PRO A 187 -16.83 2.99 -10.87
C PRO A 187 -16.90 3.03 -9.35
N LEU A 188 -15.97 2.35 -8.68
CA LEU A 188 -15.91 2.36 -7.21
C LEU A 188 -15.54 3.73 -6.67
N SER A 189 -14.58 4.43 -7.31
CA SER A 189 -14.20 5.79 -6.91
C SER A 189 -15.34 6.79 -7.06
N LEU A 190 -16.18 6.67 -8.10
CA LEU A 190 -17.36 7.52 -8.26
C LEU A 190 -18.39 7.29 -7.14
N ILE A 191 -18.60 6.03 -6.74
CA ILE A 191 -19.52 5.70 -5.65
C ILE A 191 -19.01 6.29 -4.33
N VAL A 192 -17.76 6.04 -3.99
CA VAL A 192 -17.15 6.54 -2.74
C VAL A 192 -17.09 8.07 -2.76
N GLY A 193 -16.70 8.70 -3.87
CA GLY A 193 -16.64 10.14 -4.02
C GLY A 193 -17.99 10.82 -3.84
N PHE A 194 -19.07 10.21 -4.35
CA PHE A 194 -20.41 10.70 -4.14
C PHE A 194 -20.83 10.64 -2.65
N ILE A 195 -20.50 9.56 -1.96
CA ILE A 195 -20.75 9.43 -0.51
C ILE A 195 -19.97 10.49 0.27
N LEU A 196 -18.69 10.74 -0.08
CA LEU A 196 -17.86 11.77 0.53
C LEU A 196 -18.47 13.17 0.40
N ILE A 197 -18.89 13.55 -0.81
CA ILE A 197 -19.53 14.84 -1.07
C ILE A 197 -20.82 15.00 -0.23
N LEU A 198 -21.65 13.96 -0.16
CA LEU A 198 -22.88 14.00 0.64
C LEU A 198 -22.61 14.16 2.14
N GLN A 199 -21.45 13.78 2.62
CA GLN A 199 -21.04 13.88 4.02
C GLN A 199 -20.20 15.14 4.33
N GLY A 200 -19.95 16.00 3.34
CA GLY A 200 -19.34 17.32 3.54
C GLY A 200 -17.87 17.42 3.14
N THR A 201 -17.29 16.41 2.49
CA THR A 201 -15.95 16.55 1.90
C THR A 201 -15.98 17.54 0.74
N PRO A 202 -15.10 18.59 0.72
CA PRO A 202 -15.16 19.63 -0.28
C PRO A 202 -14.77 19.13 -1.68
N MET A 203 -15.40 19.76 -2.68
CA MET A 203 -15.11 19.56 -4.10
C MET A 203 -15.22 20.91 -4.82
N GLY A 204 -14.32 21.82 -4.49
CA GLY A 204 -14.31 23.19 -5.00
C GLY A 204 -13.05 23.52 -5.78
N PHE A 205 -13.05 24.71 -6.37
CA PHE A 205 -11.91 25.29 -7.06
C PHE A 205 -11.64 26.73 -6.61
N ASP A 206 -12.36 27.19 -5.60
CA ASP A 206 -12.14 28.49 -4.97
C ASP A 206 -10.89 28.45 -4.09
N GLY A 207 -10.32 29.61 -3.80
CA GLY A 207 -9.19 29.73 -2.89
C GLY A 207 -9.55 29.40 -1.44
N LYS A 208 -8.56 29.45 -0.56
CA LYS A 208 -8.73 29.18 0.87
C LYS A 208 -9.78 30.10 1.48
N LEU A 209 -10.66 29.51 2.28
CA LEU A 209 -11.65 30.24 3.05
C LEU A 209 -10.97 30.83 4.29
N GLU A 210 -11.14 32.14 4.49
CA GLU A 210 -10.71 32.81 5.70
C GLU A 210 -11.77 32.64 6.79
N VAL A 211 -11.38 32.05 7.92
CA VAL A 211 -12.24 31.84 9.07
C VAL A 211 -11.61 32.42 10.33
N GLN A 212 -12.43 32.92 11.25
CA GLN A 212 -11.99 33.35 12.57
C GLN A 212 -12.12 32.20 13.55
N THR A 213 -11.03 31.88 14.25
CA THR A 213 -11.07 30.88 15.32
C THR A 213 -11.81 31.41 16.56
N ILE A 214 -12.17 30.53 17.49
CA ILE A 214 -12.82 30.90 18.76
C ILE A 214 -11.91 31.87 19.56
N GLU A 215 -10.58 31.71 19.46
CA GLU A 215 -9.60 32.60 20.08
C GLU A 215 -9.42 33.93 19.34
N GLY A 216 -10.13 34.17 18.23
CA GLY A 216 -10.07 35.39 17.44
C GLY A 216 -8.90 35.47 16.47
N GLN A 217 -8.20 34.37 16.21
CA GLN A 217 -7.15 34.30 15.20
C GLN A 217 -7.74 34.01 13.83
N THR A 218 -7.07 34.50 12.77
CA THR A 218 -7.45 34.18 11.40
C THR A 218 -6.81 32.86 10.98
N GLN A 219 -7.61 31.94 10.45
CA GLN A 219 -7.17 30.68 9.87
C GLN A 219 -7.63 30.58 8.41
N PHE A 220 -6.78 30.01 7.56
CA PHE A 220 -7.08 29.76 6.15
C PHE A 220 -7.33 28.26 5.92
N VAL A 221 -8.53 27.92 5.44
CA VAL A 221 -8.96 26.54 5.23
C VAL A 221 -9.16 26.28 3.75
N SER A 222 -8.42 25.32 3.19
CA SER A 222 -8.54 24.94 1.78
C SER A 222 -9.87 24.24 1.49
N GLN A 223 -10.51 24.62 0.37
CA GLN A 223 -11.80 24.08 -0.10
C GLN A 223 -11.64 23.39 -1.47
N GLY A 224 -10.43 22.93 -1.78
CA GLY A 224 -10.10 22.35 -3.09
C GLY A 224 -10.80 21.02 -3.41
N PRO A 225 -10.38 20.34 -4.51
CA PRO A 225 -11.05 19.16 -5.04
C PRO A 225 -10.76 17.87 -4.25
N THR A 226 -10.93 17.90 -2.95
CA THR A 226 -10.60 16.80 -2.01
C THR A 226 -11.39 15.52 -2.32
N ALA A 227 -12.71 15.67 -2.59
CA ALA A 227 -13.58 14.52 -2.88
C ALA A 227 -13.27 13.80 -4.20
N ALA A 228 -12.46 14.38 -5.10
CA ALA A 228 -11.97 13.70 -6.29
C ALA A 228 -10.75 12.80 -5.99
N ILE A 229 -9.98 13.13 -4.96
CA ILE A 229 -8.70 12.48 -4.63
C ILE A 229 -8.90 11.35 -3.63
N VAL A 230 -9.62 11.59 -2.54
CA VAL A 230 -9.78 10.63 -1.44
C VAL A 230 -10.31 9.26 -1.88
N PRO A 231 -11.29 9.13 -2.79
CA PRO A 231 -11.78 7.81 -3.20
C PRO A 231 -10.71 6.93 -3.82
N ILE A 232 -9.96 7.46 -4.78
CA ILE A 232 -8.90 6.70 -5.44
C ILE A 232 -7.68 6.52 -4.54
N LYS A 233 -7.37 7.49 -3.68
CA LYS A 233 -6.36 7.39 -2.63
C LYS A 233 -6.55 6.11 -1.82
N GLN A 234 -7.78 5.77 -1.45
CA GLN A 234 -8.09 4.59 -0.65
C GLN A 234 -8.24 3.32 -1.50
N LEU A 235 -9.10 3.35 -2.53
CA LEU A 235 -9.38 2.19 -3.39
C LEU A 235 -8.15 1.71 -4.17
N GLY A 236 -7.29 2.63 -4.58
CA GLY A 236 -6.02 2.32 -5.25
C GLY A 236 -4.90 1.90 -4.31
N THR A 237 -5.13 1.88 -2.99
CA THR A 237 -4.08 1.70 -1.98
C THR A 237 -2.88 2.64 -2.21
N ASN A 238 -3.18 3.92 -2.38
CA ASN A 238 -2.18 4.95 -2.68
C ASN A 238 -1.77 5.75 -1.43
N GLY A 239 -2.75 6.21 -0.66
CA GLY A 239 -2.58 6.82 0.66
C GLY A 239 -2.32 8.30 0.72
N GLY A 240 -1.77 8.92 -0.31
CA GLY A 240 -1.47 10.35 -0.31
C GLY A 240 -2.71 11.24 -0.27
N GLY A 241 -2.84 12.03 0.79
CA GLY A 241 -3.97 12.90 1.05
C GLY A 241 -3.90 14.23 0.32
N TYR A 242 -5.04 14.91 0.29
CA TYR A 242 -5.13 16.31 -0.11
C TYR A 242 -4.52 17.22 0.96
N PHE A 243 -4.81 16.94 2.24
CA PHE A 243 -4.25 17.62 3.40
C PHE A 243 -3.00 16.91 3.93
N GLY A 244 -2.08 17.68 4.55
CA GLY A 244 -0.85 17.14 5.12
C GLY A 244 -1.09 16.11 6.21
N CYS A 245 -2.08 16.32 7.08
CA CYS A 245 -2.46 15.34 8.10
C CYS A 245 -3.38 14.22 7.58
N ASN A 246 -3.55 14.10 6.28
CA ASN A 246 -4.27 13.01 5.62
C ASN A 246 -5.72 12.85 6.11
N SER A 247 -6.22 11.63 6.29
CA SER A 247 -7.61 11.35 6.74
C SER A 247 -7.85 11.58 8.24
N SER A 248 -6.91 12.15 8.99
CA SER A 248 -7.21 12.77 10.28
C SER A 248 -7.88 14.15 10.12
N HIS A 249 -7.68 14.80 8.95
CA HIS A 249 -8.29 16.09 8.67
C HIS A 249 -9.82 15.99 8.52
N PRO A 250 -10.60 16.87 9.21
CA PRO A 250 -12.07 16.82 9.17
C PRO A 250 -12.69 17.02 7.79
N LEU A 251 -11.98 17.64 6.85
CA LEU A 251 -12.45 17.83 5.48
C LEU A 251 -12.11 16.67 4.53
N GLU A 252 -11.19 15.78 4.90
CA GLU A 252 -11.03 14.50 4.19
C GLU A 252 -11.97 13.43 4.75
N ASN A 253 -12.07 13.34 6.07
CA ASN A 253 -12.82 12.34 6.82
C ASN A 253 -13.77 13.04 7.81
N PRO A 254 -14.89 13.63 7.33
CA PRO A 254 -15.74 14.49 8.15
C PRO A 254 -16.58 13.75 9.18
N THR A 255 -16.91 12.48 8.96
CA THR A 255 -17.83 11.72 9.82
C THR A 255 -17.33 10.30 10.06
N TYR A 256 -17.78 9.69 11.15
CA TYR A 256 -17.46 8.28 11.46
C TYR A 256 -17.94 7.31 10.35
N LEU A 257 -19.02 7.65 9.64
CA LEU A 257 -19.46 6.90 8.47
C LEU A 257 -18.42 6.94 7.33
N ILE A 258 -17.78 8.09 7.12
CA ILE A 258 -16.72 8.23 6.13
C ILE A 258 -15.47 7.48 6.58
N ASP A 259 -15.14 7.52 7.86
CA ASP A 259 -14.04 6.74 8.42
C ASP A 259 -14.19 5.24 8.10
N ILE A 260 -15.38 4.68 8.32
CA ILE A 260 -15.72 3.31 7.91
C ILE A 260 -15.59 3.10 6.40
N ALA A 261 -16.11 4.02 5.60
CA ALA A 261 -16.11 3.89 4.14
C ALA A 261 -14.70 3.96 3.55
N GLU A 262 -13.85 4.84 4.06
CA GLU A 262 -12.45 4.95 3.65
C GLU A 262 -11.64 3.72 4.11
N CYS A 263 -11.73 3.33 5.38
CA CYS A 263 -11.06 2.15 5.91
C CYS A 263 -11.45 0.88 5.13
N TRP A 264 -12.74 0.70 4.83
CA TRP A 264 -13.25 -0.37 3.98
C TRP A 264 -12.66 -0.29 2.56
N SER A 265 -12.59 0.91 1.98
CA SER A 265 -12.07 1.13 0.62
C SER A 265 -10.60 0.74 0.47
N ILE A 266 -9.79 0.86 1.51
CA ILE A 266 -8.37 0.47 1.52
C ILE A 266 -8.21 -1.04 1.27
N LEU A 267 -9.00 -1.87 1.93
CA LEU A 267 -8.82 -3.33 1.92
C LEU A 267 -9.61 -4.07 0.83
N ILE A 268 -10.71 -3.51 0.35
CA ILE A 268 -11.67 -4.27 -0.45
C ILE A 268 -11.09 -4.80 -1.77
N ILE A 269 -10.31 -4.01 -2.51
CA ILE A 269 -9.72 -4.46 -3.77
C ILE A 269 -8.57 -5.44 -3.53
N PRO A 270 -7.57 -5.20 -2.64
CA PRO A 270 -6.56 -6.18 -2.31
C PRO A 270 -7.12 -7.54 -1.90
N MET A 271 -8.10 -7.59 -1.01
CA MET A 271 -8.77 -8.83 -0.61
C MET A 271 -9.47 -9.50 -1.79
N SER A 272 -10.18 -8.73 -2.60
CA SER A 272 -10.89 -9.22 -3.78
C SER A 272 -9.96 -9.77 -4.86
N MET A 273 -8.75 -9.21 -5.01
CA MET A 273 -7.75 -9.68 -5.97
C MET A 273 -7.25 -11.08 -5.65
N VAL A 274 -7.10 -11.44 -4.36
CA VAL A 274 -6.74 -12.80 -3.94
C VAL A 274 -7.88 -13.79 -4.28
N ILE A 275 -9.11 -13.38 -4.07
CA ILE A 275 -10.29 -14.19 -4.47
C ILE A 275 -10.37 -14.32 -6.01
N ALA A 276 -10.11 -13.22 -6.74
CA ALA A 276 -10.10 -13.19 -8.20
C ALA A 276 -9.07 -14.18 -8.79
N LEU A 277 -7.89 -14.31 -8.16
CA LEU A 277 -6.90 -15.33 -8.53
C LEU A 277 -7.53 -16.72 -8.59
N GLY A 278 -8.24 -17.15 -7.55
CA GLY A 278 -8.87 -18.48 -7.48
C GLY A 278 -9.90 -18.72 -8.57
N PHE A 279 -10.68 -17.70 -8.91
CA PHE A 279 -11.63 -17.77 -10.02
C PHE A 279 -10.94 -17.75 -11.39
N TYR A 280 -9.88 -16.97 -11.53
CA TYR A 280 -9.15 -16.83 -12.79
C TYR A 280 -8.44 -18.13 -13.18
N ILE A 281 -7.64 -18.68 -12.27
CA ILE A 281 -6.86 -19.92 -12.51
C ILE A 281 -7.66 -21.21 -12.28
N LYS A 282 -8.92 -21.11 -11.85
CA LYS A 282 -9.79 -22.25 -11.50
C LYS A 282 -9.27 -23.10 -10.34
N ARG A 283 -8.55 -22.50 -9.39
CA ARG A 283 -7.99 -23.13 -8.20
C ARG A 283 -8.46 -22.39 -6.93
N LYS A 284 -9.78 -22.42 -6.67
CA LYS A 284 -10.38 -21.66 -5.56
C LYS A 284 -9.82 -22.05 -4.19
N LYS A 285 -9.60 -23.34 -3.94
CA LYS A 285 -9.08 -23.83 -2.64
C LYS A 285 -7.69 -23.26 -2.34
N MET A 286 -6.82 -23.16 -3.36
CA MET A 286 -5.51 -22.51 -3.20
C MET A 286 -5.66 -21.03 -2.82
N ALA A 287 -6.53 -20.29 -3.52
CA ALA A 287 -6.78 -18.88 -3.21
C ALA A 287 -7.37 -18.71 -1.80
N TYR A 288 -8.27 -19.59 -1.37
CA TYR A 288 -8.81 -19.55 0.00
C TYR A 288 -7.75 -19.86 1.05
N SER A 289 -6.82 -20.78 0.78
CA SER A 289 -5.69 -21.05 1.68
C SER A 289 -4.81 -19.81 1.84
N ILE A 290 -4.44 -19.15 0.73
CA ILE A 290 -3.67 -17.91 0.75
C ILE A 290 -4.42 -16.78 1.47
N TYR A 291 -5.70 -16.60 1.13
CA TYR A 291 -6.56 -15.60 1.76
C TYR A 291 -6.68 -15.80 3.27
N SER A 292 -6.82 -17.06 3.71
CA SER A 292 -6.92 -17.39 5.14
C SER A 292 -5.62 -17.09 5.90
N VAL A 293 -4.46 -17.31 5.28
CA VAL A 293 -3.16 -16.96 5.86
C VAL A 293 -3.02 -15.44 6.01
N MET A 294 -3.35 -14.69 4.96
CA MET A 294 -3.31 -13.23 4.99
C MET A 294 -4.29 -12.66 6.02
N LEU A 295 -5.52 -13.21 6.05
CA LEU A 295 -6.54 -12.80 7.01
C LEU A 295 -6.13 -13.12 8.45
N PHE A 296 -5.52 -14.27 8.71
CA PHE A 296 -5.02 -14.63 10.03
C PHE A 296 -3.98 -13.62 10.52
N ALA A 297 -2.98 -13.30 9.69
CA ALA A 297 -1.95 -12.32 10.03
C ALA A 297 -2.55 -10.92 10.29
N PHE A 298 -3.49 -10.50 9.44
CA PHE A 298 -4.23 -9.24 9.61
C PHE A 298 -4.98 -9.20 10.95
N LEU A 299 -5.73 -10.26 11.28
CA LEU A 299 -6.49 -10.32 12.54
C LEU A 299 -5.58 -10.30 13.76
N VAL A 300 -4.43 -10.98 13.72
CA VAL A 300 -3.43 -10.91 14.81
C VAL A 300 -2.95 -9.47 15.01
N GLY A 301 -2.61 -8.77 13.93
CA GLY A 301 -2.22 -7.36 13.99
C GLY A 301 -3.30 -6.47 14.58
N VAL A 302 -4.54 -6.62 14.12
CA VAL A 302 -5.70 -5.85 14.66
C VAL A 302 -5.89 -6.12 16.15
N CYS A 303 -5.85 -7.38 16.59
CA CYS A 303 -6.01 -7.72 17.99
C CYS A 303 -4.92 -7.08 18.87
N ILE A 304 -3.66 -7.08 18.39
CA ILE A 304 -2.55 -6.46 19.14
C ILE A 304 -2.75 -4.95 19.21
N ASN A 305 -2.93 -4.26 18.07
CA ASN A 305 -3.04 -2.80 18.06
C ASN A 305 -4.26 -2.30 18.83
N VAL A 306 -5.43 -2.90 18.61
CA VAL A 306 -6.63 -2.51 19.36
C VAL A 306 -6.42 -2.70 20.87
N SER A 307 -5.79 -3.79 21.30
CA SER A 307 -5.53 -4.02 22.72
C SER A 307 -4.52 -3.03 23.31
N GLN A 308 -3.48 -2.66 22.55
CA GLN A 308 -2.48 -1.69 23.00
C GLN A 308 -3.06 -0.27 23.08
N GLU A 309 -3.73 0.18 22.03
CA GLU A 309 -4.26 1.54 21.96
C GLU A 309 -5.44 1.78 22.93
N MET A 310 -6.31 0.79 23.11
CA MET A 310 -7.40 0.86 24.10
C MET A 310 -6.91 0.68 25.54
N GLY A 311 -5.73 0.07 25.73
CA GLY A 311 -5.12 -0.13 27.06
C GLY A 311 -4.58 1.14 27.69
N GLY A 312 -4.33 2.18 26.92
CA GLY A 312 -3.72 3.42 27.40
C GLY A 312 -2.19 3.34 27.55
N ASN A 313 -1.58 4.47 27.88
CA ASN A 313 -0.13 4.60 28.09
C ASN A 313 0.19 4.48 29.58
N PRO A 314 0.99 3.49 30.05
CA PRO A 314 1.34 3.30 31.46
C PRO A 314 1.97 4.53 32.11
N ARG A 315 2.75 5.32 31.37
CA ARG A 315 3.37 6.54 31.90
C ARG A 315 2.34 7.63 32.23
N ILE A 316 1.28 7.72 31.43
CA ILE A 316 0.20 8.67 31.68
C ILE A 316 -0.63 8.21 32.91
N ASP A 317 -0.83 6.90 33.08
CA ASP A 317 -1.47 6.33 34.27
C ASP A 317 -0.68 6.61 35.53
N GLU A 318 0.66 6.51 35.50
CA GLU A 318 1.57 6.86 36.61
C GLU A 318 1.45 8.34 37.03
N MET A 319 1.09 9.22 36.10
CA MET A 319 0.81 10.65 36.38
C MET A 319 -0.58 10.87 37.04
N GLY A 320 -1.38 9.83 37.16
CA GLY A 320 -2.74 9.93 37.69
C GLY A 320 -3.76 10.54 36.73
N ILE A 321 -3.47 10.52 35.43
CA ILE A 321 -4.38 11.02 34.39
C ILE A 321 -5.24 9.87 33.89
N ALA A 322 -6.56 10.03 33.95
CA ALA A 322 -7.51 9.02 33.47
C ALA A 322 -7.44 8.88 31.95
N GLN A 323 -7.44 7.65 31.48
CA GLN A 323 -7.38 7.28 30.06
C GLN A 323 -8.58 6.42 29.65
N ASP A 324 -9.80 6.87 29.98
CA ASP A 324 -11.04 6.11 29.72
C ASP A 324 -11.24 5.75 28.23
N ASN A 325 -10.67 6.55 27.33
CA ASN A 325 -10.71 6.35 25.86
C ASN A 325 -9.45 5.67 25.29
N GLY A 326 -8.56 5.15 26.15
CA GLY A 326 -7.27 4.57 25.75
C GLY A 326 -6.19 5.63 25.47
N ALA A 327 -5.15 5.23 24.73
CA ALA A 327 -4.05 6.11 24.35
C ALA A 327 -4.52 7.08 23.24
N MET A 328 -4.86 8.31 23.62
CA MET A 328 -5.45 9.31 22.71
C MET A 328 -4.43 10.28 22.09
N GLU A 329 -3.15 10.18 22.44
CA GLU A 329 -2.12 10.98 21.79
C GLU A 329 -2.13 10.78 20.28
N GLY A 330 -2.06 11.86 19.51
CA GLY A 330 -2.05 11.82 18.05
C GLY A 330 -3.33 11.28 17.38
N LYS A 331 -4.41 11.08 18.13
CA LYS A 331 -5.68 10.54 17.65
C LYS A 331 -6.83 11.53 17.76
N GLU A 332 -7.75 11.43 16.81
CA GLU A 332 -8.97 12.24 16.79
C GLU A 332 -10.00 11.70 17.78
N VAL A 333 -10.42 12.54 18.73
CA VAL A 333 -11.44 12.18 19.73
C VAL A 333 -12.74 11.69 19.09
N ARG A 334 -13.11 12.26 17.93
CA ARG A 334 -14.32 11.91 17.18
C ARG A 334 -14.29 10.50 16.56
N LEU A 335 -13.10 9.89 16.42
CA LEU A 335 -12.91 8.56 15.82
C LEU A 335 -12.65 7.49 16.90
N GLY A 336 -11.88 7.83 17.94
CA GLY A 336 -11.54 6.94 19.03
C GLY A 336 -10.31 6.07 18.78
N SER A 337 -9.82 5.42 19.83
CA SER A 337 -8.58 4.64 19.79
C SER A 337 -8.71 3.33 19.01
N ALA A 338 -9.85 2.65 19.08
CA ALA A 338 -10.04 1.37 18.37
C ALA A 338 -10.16 1.55 16.86
N ALA A 339 -10.84 2.58 16.37
CA ALA A 339 -10.95 2.87 14.93
C ALA A 339 -9.59 3.26 14.36
N THR A 340 -8.82 4.06 15.07
CA THR A 340 -7.46 4.45 14.67
C THR A 340 -6.51 3.25 14.67
N ALA A 341 -6.59 2.37 15.69
CA ALA A 341 -5.82 1.12 15.74
C ALA A 341 -6.15 0.16 14.59
N LEU A 342 -7.43 0.05 14.21
CA LEU A 342 -7.82 -0.71 13.02
C LEU A 342 -7.23 -0.11 11.75
N TRP A 343 -7.36 1.21 11.58
CA TRP A 343 -6.85 1.90 10.39
C TRP A 343 -5.35 1.73 10.23
N SER A 344 -4.57 1.85 11.31
CA SER A 344 -3.11 1.71 11.25
C SER A 344 -2.68 0.33 10.75
N ILE A 345 -3.39 -0.74 11.12
CA ILE A 345 -3.15 -2.07 10.58
C ILE A 345 -3.66 -2.20 9.14
N VAL A 346 -4.85 -1.68 8.83
CA VAL A 346 -5.41 -1.72 7.47
C VAL A 346 -4.49 -1.04 6.46
N THR A 347 -3.95 0.12 6.79
CA THR A 347 -3.06 0.87 5.92
C THR A 347 -1.69 0.19 5.76
N THR A 348 -1.16 -0.46 6.80
CA THR A 348 0.16 -1.09 6.77
C THR A 348 0.17 -2.49 6.16
N VAL A 349 -0.92 -3.26 6.26
CA VAL A 349 -1.04 -4.55 5.54
C VAL A 349 -1.30 -4.38 4.05
N THR A 350 -1.70 -3.19 3.57
CA THR A 350 -2.09 -2.94 2.18
C THR A 350 -1.15 -2.05 1.40
N SER A 351 -0.04 -1.59 1.95
CA SER A 351 0.82 -0.58 1.31
C SER A 351 0.02 0.67 0.87
N ASN A 352 -0.95 1.12 1.70
CA ASN A 352 -1.78 2.28 1.40
C ASN A 352 -1.10 3.58 1.82
N GLY A 353 -0.75 3.73 3.10
CA GLY A 353 -0.11 4.93 3.65
C GLY A 353 -1.07 6.00 4.18
N SER A 354 -2.38 5.89 3.92
CA SER A 354 -3.35 6.79 4.52
C SER A 354 -3.46 6.59 6.03
N VAL A 355 -3.60 7.68 6.77
CA VAL A 355 -3.70 7.67 8.22
C VAL A 355 -4.90 8.50 8.70
N ASN A 356 -5.57 8.08 9.76
CA ASN A 356 -6.60 8.84 10.46
C ASN A 356 -6.17 9.26 11.87
N GLY A 357 -4.92 9.09 12.19
CA GLY A 357 -4.20 9.48 13.39
C GLY A 357 -2.70 9.43 13.15
N MET A 358 -1.92 9.96 14.07
CA MET A 358 -0.45 10.04 13.98
C MET A 358 0.17 8.71 14.38
N HIS A 359 0.86 8.03 13.46
CA HIS A 359 1.49 6.74 13.75
C HIS A 359 2.67 6.87 14.70
N ASP A 360 3.37 8.00 14.68
CA ASP A 360 4.46 8.31 15.63
C ASP A 360 4.03 8.26 17.10
N SER A 361 2.75 8.54 17.36
CA SER A 361 2.17 8.54 18.70
C SER A 361 1.46 7.23 19.09
N THR A 362 1.62 6.17 18.31
CA THR A 362 1.08 4.85 18.68
C THR A 362 1.94 4.17 19.73
N MET A 363 1.34 3.27 20.50
CA MET A 363 2.07 2.50 21.50
C MET A 363 3.21 1.70 20.84
N PRO A 364 4.34 1.48 21.49
CA PRO A 364 5.52 0.87 20.84
C PRO A 364 5.27 -0.48 20.18
N LEU A 365 4.42 -1.33 20.77
CA LEU A 365 4.05 -2.61 20.14
C LEU A 365 3.09 -2.42 18.95
N SER A 366 2.27 -1.38 18.96
CA SER A 366 1.47 -0.99 17.79
C SER A 366 2.38 -0.56 16.64
N GLY A 367 3.32 0.34 16.90
CA GLY A 367 4.32 0.76 15.90
C GLY A 367 5.17 -0.40 15.38
N MET A 368 5.50 -1.37 16.24
CA MET A 368 6.16 -2.61 15.81
C MET A 368 5.31 -3.39 14.81
N MET A 369 4.00 -3.56 15.08
CA MET A 369 3.11 -4.29 14.18
C MET A 369 2.91 -3.56 12.84
N GLU A 370 2.81 -2.25 12.87
CA GLU A 370 2.74 -1.40 11.67
C GLU A 370 3.98 -1.60 10.79
N MET A 371 5.18 -1.48 11.36
CA MET A 371 6.43 -1.73 10.64
C MET A 371 6.56 -3.17 10.17
N LEU A 372 6.21 -4.15 11.00
CA LEU A 372 6.32 -5.57 10.66
C LEU A 372 5.41 -5.94 9.48
N ASN A 373 4.20 -5.38 9.41
CA ASN A 373 3.30 -5.56 8.26
C ASN A 373 3.95 -5.09 6.96
N MET A 374 4.58 -3.91 6.97
CA MET A 374 5.27 -3.34 5.82
C MET A 374 6.58 -4.08 5.50
N GLN A 375 7.31 -4.56 6.50
CA GLN A 375 8.54 -5.34 6.34
C GLN A 375 8.27 -6.72 5.75
N ILE A 376 7.15 -7.33 6.08
CA ILE A 376 6.68 -8.57 5.46
C ILE A 376 6.12 -8.29 4.06
N ASN A 377 5.32 -7.25 3.91
CA ASN A 377 4.75 -6.74 2.65
C ASN A 377 4.04 -7.80 1.79
N THR A 378 3.42 -8.80 2.44
CA THR A 378 2.71 -9.90 1.76
C THR A 378 1.25 -10.06 2.18
N TRP A 379 0.86 -9.45 3.30
CA TRP A 379 -0.52 -9.52 3.81
C TRP A 379 -1.39 -8.55 3.02
N PHE A 380 -2.20 -9.04 2.08
CA PHE A 380 -2.99 -8.29 1.11
C PHE A 380 -2.15 -7.35 0.23
N GLY A 381 -1.28 -6.50 0.80
CA GLY A 381 -0.37 -5.56 0.13
C GLY A 381 -1.10 -4.52 -0.71
N GLY A 382 -0.37 -3.74 -1.49
CA GLY A 382 -0.95 -2.84 -2.48
C GLY A 382 -1.76 -3.61 -3.51
N VAL A 383 -2.69 -2.94 -4.22
CA VAL A 383 -3.58 -3.60 -5.18
C VAL A 383 -2.80 -4.44 -6.21
N GLY A 384 -2.97 -5.74 -6.11
CA GLY A 384 -2.24 -6.72 -6.91
C GLY A 384 -0.85 -7.09 -6.37
N VAL A 385 -0.12 -6.17 -5.78
CA VAL A 385 1.30 -6.35 -5.40
C VAL A 385 1.47 -7.28 -4.20
N GLY A 386 0.56 -7.24 -3.23
CA GLY A 386 0.65 -8.12 -2.07
C GLY A 386 0.64 -9.60 -2.43
N PHE A 387 -0.24 -10.01 -3.34
CA PHE A 387 -0.19 -11.37 -3.87
C PHE A 387 1.10 -11.64 -4.66
N MET A 388 1.60 -10.67 -5.43
CA MET A 388 2.86 -10.85 -6.18
C MET A 388 4.04 -11.08 -5.22
N ASN A 389 4.09 -10.38 -4.09
CA ASN A 389 5.09 -10.63 -3.06
C ASN A 389 4.88 -12.01 -2.40
N TYR A 390 3.66 -12.36 -2.06
CA TYR A 390 3.32 -13.69 -1.55
C TYR A 390 3.72 -14.79 -2.54
N TYR A 391 3.53 -14.57 -3.83
CA TYR A 391 3.94 -15.48 -4.90
C TYR A 391 5.46 -15.76 -4.88
N THR A 392 6.27 -14.74 -4.62
CA THR A 392 7.72 -14.91 -4.42
C THR A 392 8.02 -15.93 -3.32
N PHE A 393 7.33 -15.82 -2.19
CA PHE A 393 7.49 -16.76 -1.07
C PHE A 393 6.89 -18.14 -1.34
N ILE A 394 5.84 -18.23 -2.16
CA ILE A 394 5.36 -19.54 -2.65
C ILE A 394 6.47 -20.26 -3.42
N ILE A 395 7.16 -19.58 -4.32
CA ILE A 395 8.26 -20.18 -5.11
C ILE A 395 9.37 -20.67 -4.17
N ILE A 396 9.74 -19.89 -3.17
CA ILE A 396 10.75 -20.29 -2.17
C ILE A 396 10.27 -21.50 -1.36
N ALA A 397 9.04 -21.47 -0.85
CA ALA A 397 8.46 -22.55 -0.04
C ALA A 397 8.37 -23.86 -0.82
N VAL A 398 7.90 -23.82 -2.06
CA VAL A 398 7.79 -24.98 -2.95
C VAL A 398 9.17 -25.56 -3.26
N PHE A 399 10.17 -24.68 -3.49
CA PHE A 399 11.53 -25.12 -3.78
C PHE A 399 12.17 -25.83 -2.58
N ILE A 400 12.08 -25.24 -1.38
CA ILE A 400 12.58 -25.83 -0.14
C ILE A 400 11.88 -27.16 0.16
N SER A 401 10.56 -27.21 0.07
CA SER A 401 9.76 -28.41 0.29
C SER A 401 10.16 -29.55 -0.67
N GLY A 402 10.33 -29.23 -1.95
CA GLY A 402 10.75 -30.20 -2.95
C GLY A 402 12.12 -30.81 -2.62
N LEU A 403 13.09 -29.97 -2.26
CA LEU A 403 14.44 -30.41 -1.90
C LEU A 403 14.44 -31.26 -0.61
N MET A 404 13.67 -30.88 0.40
CA MET A 404 13.58 -31.64 1.67
C MET A 404 13.04 -33.07 1.47
N VAL A 405 12.13 -33.26 0.50
CA VAL A 405 11.54 -34.55 0.17
C VAL A 405 12.37 -35.31 -0.89
N GLY A 406 13.46 -34.71 -1.40
CA GLY A 406 14.31 -35.31 -2.42
C GLY A 406 13.64 -35.40 -3.79
N ARG A 407 12.74 -34.46 -4.12
CA ARG A 407 12.00 -34.42 -5.39
C ARG A 407 12.17 -33.10 -6.11
N THR A 408 11.89 -33.12 -7.43
CA THR A 408 11.90 -31.89 -8.22
C THR A 408 10.79 -30.95 -7.74
N PRO A 409 11.10 -29.70 -7.34
CA PRO A 409 10.09 -28.73 -6.93
C PRO A 409 9.12 -28.41 -8.08
N GLU A 410 7.83 -28.44 -7.81
CA GLU A 410 6.79 -28.20 -8.80
C GLU A 410 5.70 -27.27 -8.24
N PHE A 411 5.29 -26.29 -9.03
CA PHE A 411 4.19 -25.39 -8.73
C PHE A 411 3.20 -25.35 -9.89
N LEU A 412 1.94 -25.67 -9.63
CA LEU A 412 0.86 -25.75 -10.64
C LEU A 412 1.24 -26.57 -11.89
N GLY A 413 1.93 -27.70 -11.70
CA GLY A 413 2.40 -28.55 -12.78
C GLY A 413 3.57 -27.99 -13.58
N LYS A 414 4.31 -27.04 -13.04
CA LYS A 414 5.52 -26.45 -13.63
C LYS A 414 6.72 -26.69 -12.72
N LYS A 415 7.83 -27.15 -13.29
CA LYS A 415 9.09 -27.29 -12.55
C LYS A 415 9.64 -25.94 -12.14
N VAL A 416 9.92 -25.78 -10.83
CA VAL A 416 10.66 -24.63 -10.31
C VAL A 416 12.13 -24.98 -10.27
N GLU A 417 12.93 -24.28 -11.06
CA GLU A 417 14.36 -24.55 -11.23
C GLU A 417 15.20 -23.45 -10.55
N ALA A 418 16.52 -23.64 -10.54
CA ALA A 418 17.46 -22.69 -9.93
C ALA A 418 17.31 -21.26 -10.44
N ARG A 419 16.86 -21.06 -11.69
CA ARG A 419 16.68 -19.74 -12.27
C ARG A 419 15.57 -18.96 -11.61
N GLU A 420 14.41 -19.57 -11.46
CA GLU A 420 13.26 -18.97 -10.78
C GLU A 420 13.58 -18.74 -9.29
N MET A 421 14.24 -19.71 -8.65
CA MET A 421 14.64 -19.60 -7.26
C MET A 421 15.64 -18.47 -7.02
N LYS A 422 16.65 -18.27 -7.90
CA LYS A 422 17.58 -17.14 -7.78
C LYS A 422 16.85 -15.80 -7.84
N ILE A 423 15.90 -15.63 -8.78
CA ILE A 423 15.12 -14.41 -8.89
C ILE A 423 14.29 -14.19 -7.62
N ALA A 424 13.60 -15.24 -7.15
CA ALA A 424 12.77 -15.14 -5.94
C ALA A 424 13.62 -14.79 -4.70
N THR A 425 14.80 -15.39 -4.55
CA THR A 425 15.73 -15.08 -3.45
C THR A 425 16.22 -13.64 -3.50
N ILE A 426 16.61 -13.13 -4.68
CA ILE A 426 17.03 -11.75 -4.85
C ILE A 426 15.90 -10.80 -4.47
N VAL A 427 14.68 -11.05 -4.93
CA VAL A 427 13.50 -10.22 -4.59
C VAL A 427 13.23 -10.25 -3.09
N ALA A 428 13.27 -11.42 -2.45
CA ALA A 428 13.01 -11.55 -1.02
C ALA A 428 14.07 -10.87 -0.14
N LEU A 429 15.35 -10.92 -0.54
CA LEU A 429 16.45 -10.31 0.21
C LEU A 429 16.64 -8.82 -0.09
N LEU A 430 16.14 -8.34 -1.21
CA LEU A 430 16.25 -6.93 -1.57
C LEU A 430 15.54 -6.04 -0.55
N HIS A 431 14.36 -6.43 -0.09
CA HIS A 431 13.54 -5.65 0.83
C HIS A 431 14.25 -5.36 2.16
N PRO A 432 14.72 -6.36 2.93
CA PRO A 432 15.52 -6.07 4.14
C PRO A 432 16.83 -5.34 3.84
N LEU A 433 17.46 -5.58 2.68
CA LEU A 433 18.71 -4.92 2.32
C LEU A 433 18.53 -3.40 2.18
N ILE A 434 17.49 -2.96 1.45
CA ILE A 434 17.27 -1.52 1.25
C ILE A 434 16.76 -0.83 2.51
N ILE A 435 15.97 -1.50 3.34
CA ILE A 435 15.49 -0.96 4.62
C ILE A 435 16.65 -0.79 5.59
N LEU A 436 17.30 -1.89 5.96
CA LEU A 436 18.36 -1.87 6.98
C LEU A 436 19.60 -1.12 6.52
N GLY A 437 19.91 -1.18 5.22
CA GLY A 437 21.00 -0.41 4.63
C GLY A 437 20.73 1.10 4.68
N GLY A 438 19.49 1.52 4.38
CA GLY A 438 19.06 2.91 4.49
C GLY A 438 19.11 3.42 5.93
N VAL A 439 18.57 2.64 6.88
CA VAL A 439 18.62 2.97 8.31
C VAL A 439 20.05 3.07 8.82
N ALA A 440 20.91 2.11 8.49
CA ALA A 440 22.32 2.16 8.90
C ALA A 440 23.03 3.39 8.35
N LEU A 441 22.74 3.77 7.09
CA LEU A 441 23.29 4.97 6.48
C LEU A 441 22.78 6.24 7.19
N SER A 442 21.49 6.36 7.45
CA SER A 442 20.92 7.55 8.12
C SER A 442 21.42 7.68 9.54
N CYS A 443 21.46 6.60 10.32
CA CYS A 443 21.99 6.61 11.68
C CYS A 443 23.48 7.00 11.71
N PHE A 444 24.28 6.46 10.80
CA PHE A 444 25.70 6.82 10.70
C PHE A 444 25.90 8.30 10.37
N LEU A 445 25.14 8.81 9.39
CA LEU A 445 25.24 10.20 8.98
C LEU A 445 24.66 11.15 10.03
N PHE A 446 23.59 10.77 10.71
CA PHE A 446 23.04 11.57 11.82
C PHE A 446 24.05 11.73 12.96
N ALA A 447 24.79 10.64 13.29
CA ALA A 447 25.81 10.67 14.34
C ALA A 447 27.04 11.53 14.00
N HIS A 448 27.40 11.64 12.70
CA HIS A 448 28.64 12.29 12.28
C HIS A 448 28.42 13.62 11.54
N TYR A 449 27.28 13.76 10.86
CA TYR A 449 26.94 14.90 10.00
C TYR A 449 25.45 15.27 10.14
N PRO A 450 24.97 15.62 11.37
CA PRO A 450 23.55 15.84 11.62
C PRO A 450 22.94 16.92 10.72
N GLU A 451 23.66 18.00 10.43
CA GLU A 451 23.21 19.09 9.57
C GLU A 451 22.96 18.64 8.12
N PHE A 452 23.70 17.64 7.65
CA PHE A 452 23.51 17.09 6.30
C PHE A 452 22.19 16.29 6.18
N VAL A 453 21.81 15.57 7.23
CA VAL A 453 20.60 14.76 7.26
C VAL A 453 19.36 15.62 7.55
N ALA A 454 19.44 16.44 8.59
CA ALA A 454 18.36 17.30 9.01
C ALA A 454 18.13 18.51 8.06
N GLY A 455 19.21 19.03 7.44
CA GLY A 455 19.09 20.25 6.61
C GLY A 455 18.58 21.45 7.41
N GLU A 456 18.06 22.47 6.72
CA GLU A 456 17.51 23.67 7.34
C GLU A 456 16.09 23.50 7.92
N GLY A 457 15.40 22.42 7.62
CA GLY A 457 13.99 22.20 8.01
C GLY A 457 13.68 20.83 8.54
N GLY A 458 14.70 19.96 8.66
CA GLY A 458 14.51 18.60 9.18
C GLY A 458 14.73 18.55 10.69
N TRP A 459 14.08 17.60 11.31
CA TRP A 459 14.17 17.33 12.74
C TRP A 459 14.05 15.84 13.05
N LEU A 460 14.50 15.44 14.23
CA LEU A 460 14.25 14.15 14.86
C LEU A 460 13.77 14.46 16.28
N ASN A 461 12.45 14.41 16.50
CA ASN A 461 11.84 14.88 17.75
C ASN A 461 12.13 13.97 18.93
N ASN A 462 12.20 12.66 18.70
CA ASN A 462 12.31 11.67 19.75
C ASN A 462 13.66 10.94 19.64
N PRO A 463 14.67 11.37 20.39
CA PRO A 463 15.97 10.67 20.40
C PRO A 463 15.88 9.29 21.06
N SER A 464 16.96 8.47 20.96
CA SER A 464 17.05 7.13 21.56
C SER A 464 16.25 6.07 20.79
N PHE A 465 15.53 5.20 21.47
CA PHE A 465 14.81 4.06 20.88
C PHE A 465 13.75 4.50 19.87
N HIS A 466 12.98 5.50 20.22
CA HIS A 466 11.93 6.02 19.35
C HIS A 466 12.49 6.70 18.10
N GLY A 467 13.56 7.49 18.23
CA GLY A 467 14.22 8.11 17.09
C GLY A 467 14.85 7.09 16.12
N LEU A 468 15.24 5.90 16.59
CA LEU A 468 15.59 4.80 15.71
C LEU A 468 14.34 4.23 15.01
N SER A 469 13.21 4.15 15.73
CA SER A 469 11.93 3.74 15.15
C SER A 469 11.47 4.69 14.04
N GLU A 470 11.60 6.01 14.21
CA GLU A 470 11.28 7.02 13.19
C GLU A 470 12.07 6.78 11.89
N GLN A 471 13.39 6.60 11.98
CA GLN A 471 14.24 6.34 10.82
C GLN A 471 13.96 4.96 10.19
N LEU A 472 13.71 3.94 11.01
CA LEU A 472 13.35 2.60 10.56
C LEU A 472 12.01 2.60 9.84
N TYR A 473 11.04 3.36 10.36
CA TYR A 473 9.71 3.48 9.76
C TYR A 473 9.79 4.12 8.37
N GLU A 474 10.56 5.20 8.23
CA GLU A 474 10.72 5.93 6.98
C GLU A 474 11.22 5.03 5.84
N TYR A 475 12.33 4.31 6.05
CA TYR A 475 12.84 3.38 5.03
C TYR A 475 11.95 2.15 4.85
N THR A 476 11.27 1.69 5.90
CA THR A 476 10.31 0.58 5.82
C THR A 476 9.12 0.97 4.96
N SER A 477 8.54 2.13 5.19
CA SER A 477 7.43 2.68 4.42
C SER A 477 7.80 2.90 2.96
N ALA A 478 8.95 3.53 2.70
CA ALA A 478 9.46 3.74 1.35
C ALA A 478 9.70 2.42 0.60
N ALA A 479 10.37 1.44 1.22
CA ALA A 479 10.67 0.14 0.61
C ALA A 479 9.42 -0.69 0.34
N ALA A 480 8.44 -0.64 1.24
CA ALA A 480 7.14 -1.30 1.08
C ALA A 480 6.20 -0.57 0.11
N ASN A 481 6.57 0.64 -0.32
CA ASN A 481 5.71 1.55 -1.07
C ASN A 481 4.38 1.81 -0.34
N ASN A 482 4.47 2.07 0.97
CA ASN A 482 3.30 2.34 1.81
C ASN A 482 2.93 3.82 1.81
N GLY A 483 3.74 4.70 2.36
CA GLY A 483 3.55 6.15 2.36
C GLY A 483 3.17 6.77 3.70
N SER A 484 2.88 5.98 4.75
CA SER A 484 2.79 6.51 6.12
C SER A 484 4.20 6.78 6.68
N GLY A 485 4.30 7.71 7.61
CA GLY A 485 5.53 8.06 8.31
C GLY A 485 5.35 8.02 9.82
N PHE A 486 6.47 8.09 10.54
CA PHE A 486 6.48 8.57 11.92
C PHE A 486 6.84 10.05 11.88
N GLU A 487 5.86 10.89 12.15
CA GLU A 487 5.90 12.34 11.90
C GLU A 487 6.82 13.10 12.88
N GLY A 488 7.44 12.40 13.82
CA GLY A 488 8.56 12.88 14.60
C GLY A 488 9.83 13.11 13.79
N LEU A 489 9.93 12.52 12.58
CA LEU A 489 10.99 12.76 11.62
C LEU A 489 10.60 13.88 10.66
N GLY A 490 11.44 14.92 10.58
CA GLY A 490 11.33 15.96 9.55
C GLY A 490 12.02 15.52 8.25
N ASP A 491 11.23 15.10 7.28
CA ASP A 491 11.67 14.37 6.10
C ASP A 491 11.87 15.23 4.84
N ASN A 492 11.45 16.50 4.83
CA ASN A 492 11.63 17.39 3.67
C ASN A 492 13.04 17.99 3.63
N THR A 493 14.05 17.17 3.42
CA THR A 493 15.43 17.57 3.21
C THR A 493 16.00 16.91 1.97
N TYR A 494 17.11 17.45 1.43
CA TYR A 494 17.79 16.83 0.29
C TYR A 494 18.15 15.37 0.55
N PHE A 495 18.61 15.05 1.77
CA PHE A 495 18.98 13.69 2.14
C PHE A 495 17.77 12.75 2.06
N TRP A 496 16.68 13.07 2.76
CA TRP A 496 15.50 12.24 2.79
C TRP A 496 14.81 12.18 1.42
N ASN A 497 14.65 13.30 0.73
CA ASN A 497 14.03 13.34 -0.60
C ASN A 497 14.71 12.41 -1.61
N TYR A 498 16.04 12.37 -1.63
CA TYR A 498 16.76 11.49 -2.58
C TYR A 498 16.89 10.05 -2.09
N THR A 499 17.23 9.81 -0.83
CA THR A 499 17.46 8.44 -0.34
C THR A 499 16.17 7.62 -0.31
N THR A 500 15.07 8.20 0.15
CA THR A 500 13.75 7.55 0.10
C THR A 500 13.25 7.41 -1.32
N GLY A 501 13.45 8.41 -2.20
CA GLY A 501 13.11 8.32 -3.61
C GLY A 501 13.78 7.14 -4.32
N TRP A 502 15.06 6.89 -4.08
CA TRP A 502 15.75 5.69 -4.61
C TRP A 502 15.25 4.40 -3.96
N THR A 503 14.98 4.41 -2.67
CA THR A 503 14.38 3.26 -1.96
C THR A 503 13.02 2.89 -2.56
N LEU A 504 12.17 3.87 -2.85
CA LEU A 504 10.87 3.72 -3.51
C LEU A 504 10.99 3.05 -4.87
N ILE A 505 11.93 3.49 -5.72
CA ILE A 505 12.18 2.91 -7.05
C ILE A 505 12.59 1.44 -6.93
N LEU A 506 13.56 1.16 -6.07
CA LEU A 506 14.09 -0.19 -5.87
C LEU A 506 13.01 -1.13 -5.29
N GLY A 507 12.25 -0.65 -4.30
CA GLY A 507 11.19 -1.42 -3.64
C GLY A 507 10.00 -1.76 -4.56
N ARG A 508 9.76 -0.98 -5.63
CA ARG A 508 8.66 -1.22 -6.57
C ARG A 508 9.08 -2.01 -7.79
N PHE A 509 10.02 -1.48 -8.55
CA PHE A 509 10.27 -2.00 -9.89
C PHE A 509 11.06 -3.30 -9.90
N LEU A 510 12.04 -3.47 -9.02
CA LEU A 510 12.83 -4.71 -9.01
C LEU A 510 11.99 -5.94 -8.61
N PRO A 511 11.14 -5.88 -7.56
CA PRO A 511 10.23 -6.99 -7.26
C PRO A 511 9.27 -7.30 -8.41
N ILE A 512 8.61 -6.30 -9.00
CA ILE A 512 7.69 -6.50 -10.13
C ILE A 512 8.40 -7.17 -11.31
N VAL A 513 9.59 -6.69 -11.67
CA VAL A 513 10.42 -7.27 -12.75
C VAL A 513 10.71 -8.74 -12.45
N GLY A 514 11.14 -9.06 -11.24
CA GLY A 514 11.42 -10.44 -10.82
C GLY A 514 10.19 -11.34 -10.87
N GLN A 515 9.08 -10.87 -10.31
CA GLN A 515 7.83 -11.64 -10.21
C GLN A 515 7.19 -11.92 -11.57
N VAL A 516 7.15 -10.90 -12.45
CA VAL A 516 6.66 -11.06 -13.82
C VAL A 516 7.59 -11.95 -14.64
N ALA A 517 8.91 -11.85 -14.44
CA ALA A 517 9.87 -12.74 -15.08
C ALA A 517 9.67 -14.20 -14.65
N ILE A 518 9.48 -14.48 -13.34
CA ILE A 518 9.18 -15.83 -12.83
C ILE A 518 7.91 -16.38 -13.49
N ALA A 519 6.83 -15.57 -13.50
CA ALA A 519 5.57 -16.00 -14.11
C ALA A 519 5.72 -16.31 -15.60
N GLY A 520 6.45 -15.47 -16.35
CA GLY A 520 6.71 -15.69 -17.78
C GLY A 520 7.58 -16.91 -18.06
N LEU A 521 8.61 -17.15 -17.22
CA LEU A 521 9.47 -18.33 -17.33
C LEU A 521 8.67 -19.61 -17.05
N LEU A 522 7.86 -19.62 -15.99
CA LEU A 522 7.03 -20.77 -15.66
C LEU A 522 5.94 -21.01 -16.72
N ALA A 523 5.31 -19.96 -17.24
CA ALA A 523 4.29 -20.09 -18.29
C ALA A 523 4.79 -20.84 -19.53
N GLY A 524 6.06 -20.64 -19.90
CA GLY A 524 6.69 -21.29 -21.05
C GLY A 524 7.11 -22.76 -20.83
N LYS A 525 7.11 -23.24 -19.59
CA LYS A 525 7.52 -24.63 -19.28
C LYS A 525 6.45 -25.65 -19.66
N LYS A 526 6.89 -26.86 -19.96
CA LYS A 526 5.98 -28.00 -20.18
C LYS A 526 5.24 -28.36 -18.90
N TYR A 527 3.96 -28.68 -19.05
CA TYR A 527 3.14 -29.16 -17.95
C TYR A 527 3.60 -30.58 -17.54
N VAL A 528 3.78 -30.76 -16.24
CA VAL A 528 4.10 -32.05 -15.62
C VAL A 528 2.93 -32.42 -14.72
N PRO A 529 2.35 -33.62 -14.83
CA PRO A 529 1.29 -34.09 -13.91
C PRO A 529 1.77 -34.11 -12.46
N GLU A 530 0.88 -33.78 -11.54
CA GLU A 530 1.15 -33.85 -10.10
C GLU A 530 1.57 -35.26 -9.70
N SER A 531 2.64 -35.37 -8.91
CA SER A 531 3.15 -36.65 -8.40
C SER A 531 2.91 -36.76 -6.89
N ALA A 532 3.09 -37.96 -6.31
CA ALA A 532 2.85 -38.21 -4.89
C ALA A 532 3.71 -37.37 -3.92
N GLY A 533 4.68 -36.62 -4.40
CA GLY A 533 5.52 -35.70 -3.59
C GLY A 533 5.38 -34.23 -3.94
N THR A 534 4.46 -33.87 -4.83
CA THR A 534 4.17 -32.47 -5.13
C THR A 534 3.46 -31.83 -3.93
N LEU A 535 3.91 -30.66 -3.49
CA LEU A 535 3.22 -29.91 -2.45
C LEU A 535 1.83 -29.47 -2.97
N LYS A 536 0.79 -30.09 -2.43
CA LYS A 536 -0.59 -29.78 -2.83
C LYS A 536 -0.96 -28.38 -2.35
N THR A 537 -1.27 -27.49 -3.29
CA THR A 537 -1.58 -26.08 -3.04
C THR A 537 -2.97 -25.83 -2.45
N ASP A 538 -3.80 -26.84 -2.35
CA ASP A 538 -5.18 -26.79 -1.83
C ASP A 538 -5.31 -27.33 -0.40
N THR A 539 -4.22 -27.41 0.34
CA THR A 539 -4.14 -27.97 1.69
C THR A 539 -3.78 -26.92 2.74
N VAL A 540 -4.16 -27.20 4.00
CA VAL A 540 -3.75 -26.40 5.16
C VAL A 540 -2.22 -26.40 5.30
N THR A 541 -1.56 -27.52 5.01
CA THR A 541 -0.10 -27.64 5.04
C THR A 541 0.58 -26.62 4.13
N PHE A 542 0.03 -26.36 2.95
CA PHE A 542 0.53 -25.31 2.04
C PHE A 542 0.45 -23.92 2.69
N GLY A 543 -0.69 -23.59 3.30
CA GLY A 543 -0.88 -22.33 4.00
C GLY A 543 0.10 -22.15 5.17
N VAL A 544 0.19 -23.14 6.05
CA VAL A 544 1.10 -23.13 7.20
C VAL A 544 2.55 -23.03 6.76
N MET A 545 2.94 -23.74 5.72
CA MET A 545 4.31 -23.72 5.23
C MET A 545 4.70 -22.38 4.61
N THR A 546 3.82 -21.80 3.80
CA THR A 546 4.07 -20.48 3.22
C THR A 546 4.11 -19.39 4.31
N PHE A 547 3.20 -19.44 5.28
CA PHE A 547 3.24 -18.56 6.45
C PHE A 547 4.56 -18.68 7.21
N ALA A 548 4.99 -19.92 7.51
CA ALA A 548 6.23 -20.14 8.25
C ALA A 548 7.46 -19.60 7.51
N VAL A 549 7.55 -19.80 6.20
CA VAL A 549 8.66 -19.27 5.39
C VAL A 549 8.67 -17.74 5.42
N ILE A 550 7.52 -17.09 5.22
CA ILE A 550 7.38 -15.64 5.27
C ILE A 550 7.80 -15.11 6.65
N PHE A 551 7.24 -15.69 7.71
CA PHE A 551 7.49 -15.26 9.08
C PHE A 551 8.95 -15.43 9.50
N ILE A 552 9.57 -16.58 9.18
CA ILE A 552 10.98 -16.85 9.51
C ILE A 552 11.90 -15.87 8.79
N VAL A 553 11.68 -15.60 7.50
CA VAL A 553 12.48 -14.64 6.75
C VAL A 553 12.36 -13.24 7.34
N ALA A 554 11.14 -12.80 7.69
CA ALA A 554 10.92 -11.51 8.31
C ALA A 554 11.55 -11.42 9.70
N ALA A 555 11.35 -12.42 10.56
CA ALA A 555 11.92 -12.48 11.90
C ALA A 555 13.45 -12.43 11.88
N LEU A 556 14.09 -13.24 11.05
CA LEU A 556 15.56 -13.25 10.93
C LEU A 556 16.10 -11.93 10.39
N SER A 557 15.35 -11.24 9.53
CA SER A 557 15.78 -9.98 8.94
C SER A 557 15.62 -8.80 9.88
N PHE A 558 14.48 -8.67 10.56
CA PHE A 558 14.07 -7.43 11.22
C PHE A 558 14.03 -7.48 12.75
N PHE A 559 14.02 -8.67 13.38
CA PHE A 559 14.00 -8.78 14.84
C PHE A 559 15.11 -7.99 15.53
N PRO A 560 16.38 -7.98 15.06
CA PRO A 560 17.43 -7.18 15.70
C PRO A 560 17.14 -5.68 15.70
N ALA A 561 16.54 -5.15 14.63
CA ALA A 561 16.18 -3.74 14.55
C ALA A 561 15.06 -3.41 15.55
N HIS A 562 14.01 -4.24 15.60
CA HIS A 562 12.93 -4.08 16.59
C HIS A 562 13.39 -4.23 18.03
N ALA A 563 14.35 -5.12 18.29
CA ALA A 563 14.93 -5.27 19.63
C ALA A 563 15.64 -4.00 20.12
N LEU A 564 16.18 -3.19 19.21
CA LEU A 564 16.87 -1.93 19.53
C LEU A 564 15.94 -0.71 19.45
N SER A 565 14.75 -0.84 18.93
CA SER A 565 13.77 0.23 18.73
C SER A 565 12.51 -0.03 19.54
N THR A 566 11.44 -0.46 18.92
CA THR A 566 10.09 -0.60 19.50
C THR A 566 10.01 -1.54 20.71
N ILE A 567 10.76 -2.65 20.72
CA ILE A 567 10.76 -3.58 21.85
C ILE A 567 11.50 -2.97 23.04
N ALA A 568 12.67 -2.35 22.81
CA ALA A 568 13.40 -1.67 23.86
C ALA A 568 12.60 -0.50 24.44
N GLU A 569 11.91 0.25 23.60
CA GLU A 569 11.01 1.33 24.00
C GLU A 569 9.85 0.81 24.86
N HIS A 570 9.18 -0.28 24.44
CA HIS A 570 8.11 -0.89 25.22
C HIS A 570 8.54 -1.28 26.63
N PHE A 571 9.73 -1.84 26.80
CA PHE A 571 10.24 -2.19 28.13
C PHE A 571 10.79 -0.98 28.92
N SER A 572 10.88 0.19 28.33
CA SER A 572 11.26 1.44 29.00
C SER A 572 10.03 2.26 29.47
N LEU A 573 8.82 1.88 29.02
CA LEU A 573 7.55 2.42 29.52
C LEU A 573 7.24 1.85 30.91
#